data_d3a789fb16a7030b2536ecded61e55d6
#
_entry.id   d3a789fb16a7030b2536ecded61e55d6
#
_cell.length_a   1.000
_cell.length_b   1.000
_cell.length_c   1.000
_cell.angle_alpha   90.00
_cell.angle_beta   90.00
_cell.angle_gamma   90.00
#
_symmetry.space_group_name_H-M   'P 1'
#
loop_
_entity.id
_entity.type
_entity.pdbx_description
1 polymer ?
#
loop_
_entity_poly.entity_id
_entity_poly.type
_entity_poly.pdbx_seq_one_letter_code
_entity_poly.pdbx_strand_id
1 'polypeptide(L)'
;MEGKFLRIISAIFFCIFSFCFLFFYQADVMTVSQHIASEGQTFYSPIVGAILITSILQLLQNGIDTFVRIPNRAFALTYFPSFVLLTLVASIKPDVAYNEFAISSWWWSLFILVPIYIFAVYFIKRYEPYVLQQRNIGIFSQATWINLLLLFTFSFFTGFLSNNDPYFHKRAEIEHLVDQRKYEEALKVVKTLPQTDSVTSMLTIYAAARTNQLTSKLFAYPLVGGSKVMRPIFVHSYLQPDSVIFKNTRMSANYQLMGFLLDRDLQQFVRYLPQYYPIDSIQPRYYKEATRIYTLHLKDSIPAPPYQRDSYYNYYFKK
;
A
#
# COMPACT_ATOMS: atom_id res chain seq x y z
N MET A 1 -22.72 11.94 36.45
CA MET A 1 -21.70 12.69 35.68
C MET A 1 -20.61 11.75 35.14
N GLU A 2 -20.16 10.75 35.88
CA GLU A 2 -19.08 9.85 35.51
C GLU A 2 -19.31 9.05 34.22
N GLY A 3 -20.49 8.46 34.03
CA GLY A 3 -20.81 7.69 32.84
C GLY A 3 -20.83 8.55 31.54
N LYS A 4 -21.22 9.83 31.62
CA LYS A 4 -21.16 10.74 30.46
C LYS A 4 -19.71 11.06 30.08
N PHE A 5 -18.88 11.32 31.06
CA PHE A 5 -17.46 11.61 30.85
C PHE A 5 -16.73 10.44 30.20
N LEU A 6 -16.93 9.22 30.71
CA LEU A 6 -16.36 7.99 30.16
C LEU A 6 -16.77 7.78 28.70
N ARG A 7 -18.04 7.94 28.39
CA ARG A 7 -18.57 7.80 27.02
C ARG A 7 -17.93 8.79 26.06
N ILE A 8 -17.77 10.06 26.50
CA ILE A 8 -17.15 11.11 25.68
C ILE A 8 -15.67 10.78 25.42
N ILE A 9 -14.89 10.41 26.44
CA ILE A 9 -13.47 10.06 26.25
C ILE A 9 -13.31 8.87 25.34
N SER A 10 -14.13 7.81 25.53
CA SER A 10 -14.10 6.63 24.70
C SER A 10 -14.41 6.94 23.23
N ALA A 11 -15.41 7.78 22.99
CA ALA A 11 -15.80 8.21 21.64
C ALA A 11 -14.68 9.04 20.99
N ILE A 12 -14.10 10.01 21.73
CA ILE A 12 -12.97 10.82 21.23
C ILE A 12 -11.78 9.91 20.86
N PHE A 13 -11.40 8.99 21.75
CA PHE A 13 -10.31 8.05 21.49
C PHE A 13 -10.57 7.22 20.23
N PHE A 14 -11.76 6.61 20.13
CA PHE A 14 -12.12 5.78 19.00
C PHE A 14 -12.15 6.57 17.68
N CYS A 15 -12.78 7.75 17.67
CA CYS A 15 -12.85 8.57 16.47
C CYS A 15 -11.47 9.06 16.02
N ILE A 16 -10.62 9.50 16.94
CA ILE A 16 -9.24 9.92 16.60
C ILE A 16 -8.45 8.73 16.06
N PHE A 17 -8.49 7.58 16.72
CA PHE A 17 -7.79 6.38 16.26
C PHE A 17 -8.27 5.96 14.88
N SER A 18 -9.59 5.77 14.70
CA SER A 18 -10.14 5.28 13.43
C SER A 18 -9.87 6.24 12.27
N PHE A 19 -10.03 7.55 12.51
CA PHE A 19 -9.72 8.55 11.51
C PHE A 19 -8.23 8.55 11.13
N CYS A 20 -7.33 8.61 12.12
CA CYS A 20 -5.88 8.61 11.87
C CYS A 20 -5.43 7.32 11.18
N PHE A 21 -5.95 6.18 11.60
CA PHE A 21 -5.65 4.88 11.01
C PHE A 21 -6.05 4.81 9.53
N LEU A 22 -7.27 5.25 9.19
CA LEU A 22 -7.77 5.24 7.82
C LEU A 22 -7.09 6.31 6.95
N PHE A 23 -6.82 7.49 7.51
CA PHE A 23 -6.30 8.62 6.75
C PHE A 23 -4.80 8.54 6.51
N PHE A 24 -4.00 8.20 7.55
CA PHE A 24 -2.53 8.20 7.43
C PHE A 24 -1.96 6.84 7.06
N TYR A 25 -2.60 5.75 7.47
CA TYR A 25 -2.02 4.42 7.30
C TYR A 25 -2.69 3.63 6.18
N GLN A 26 -4.01 3.66 6.07
CA GLN A 26 -4.74 2.83 5.10
C GLN A 26 -5.18 3.58 3.83
N ALA A 27 -4.90 4.86 3.68
CA ALA A 27 -5.45 5.70 2.61
C ALA A 27 -5.17 5.15 1.20
N ASP A 28 -3.92 4.78 0.90
CA ASP A 28 -3.54 4.28 -0.43
C ASP A 28 -4.10 2.88 -0.69
N VAL A 29 -4.13 2.02 0.34
CA VAL A 29 -4.75 0.69 0.26
C VAL A 29 -6.25 0.82 -0.02
N MET A 30 -6.95 1.74 0.67
CA MET A 30 -8.38 1.99 0.45
C MET A 30 -8.66 2.56 -0.95
N THR A 31 -7.75 3.40 -1.48
CA THR A 31 -7.85 3.92 -2.85
C THR A 31 -7.81 2.78 -3.87
N VAL A 32 -6.85 1.88 -3.75
CA VAL A 32 -6.73 0.71 -4.63
C VAL A 32 -7.94 -0.22 -4.45
N SER A 33 -8.33 -0.50 -3.21
CA SER A 33 -9.45 -1.40 -2.91
C SER A 33 -10.77 -0.88 -3.48
N GLN A 34 -11.05 0.40 -3.33
CA GLN A 34 -12.28 1.00 -3.87
C GLN A 34 -12.27 1.04 -5.40
N HIS A 35 -11.14 1.35 -6.02
CA HIS A 35 -11.01 1.36 -7.48
C HIS A 35 -11.35 -0.03 -8.06
N ILE A 36 -10.77 -1.09 -7.50
CA ILE A 36 -11.05 -2.46 -7.94
C ILE A 36 -12.50 -2.84 -7.67
N ALA A 37 -13.05 -2.52 -6.48
CA ALA A 37 -14.44 -2.84 -6.12
C ALA A 37 -15.48 -2.17 -7.02
N SER A 38 -15.16 -0.99 -7.53
CA SER A 38 -16.05 -0.21 -8.39
C SER A 38 -15.73 -0.35 -9.89
N GLU A 39 -14.79 -1.22 -10.26
CA GLU A 39 -14.30 -1.34 -11.64
C GLU A 39 -13.84 0.03 -12.23
N GLY A 40 -13.23 0.85 -11.39
CA GLY A 40 -12.76 2.18 -11.75
C GLY A 40 -13.83 3.28 -11.82
N GLN A 41 -15.08 2.98 -11.43
CA GLN A 41 -16.17 3.96 -11.50
C GLN A 41 -16.16 4.98 -10.36
N THR A 42 -15.58 4.64 -9.21
CA THR A 42 -15.52 5.53 -8.05
C THR A 42 -14.11 5.67 -7.52
N PHE A 43 -13.83 6.83 -6.92
CA PHE A 43 -12.54 7.17 -6.35
C PHE A 43 -12.64 7.38 -4.85
N TYR A 44 -11.73 6.80 -4.09
CA TYR A 44 -11.63 7.03 -2.65
C TYR A 44 -10.99 8.38 -2.37
N SER A 45 -11.71 9.24 -1.64
CA SER A 45 -11.14 10.46 -1.08
C SER A 45 -10.68 10.17 0.36
N PRO A 46 -9.38 10.24 0.68
CA PRO A 46 -8.87 9.88 2.01
C PRO A 46 -9.56 10.60 3.16
N ILE A 47 -9.78 11.93 3.02
CA ILE A 47 -10.44 12.74 4.06
C ILE A 47 -11.91 12.34 4.21
N VAL A 48 -12.66 12.35 3.10
CA VAL A 48 -14.10 12.08 3.12
C VAL A 48 -14.36 10.63 3.54
N GLY A 49 -13.60 9.69 2.99
CA GLY A 49 -13.71 8.27 3.32
C GLY A 49 -13.42 7.98 4.80
N ALA A 50 -12.33 8.55 5.35
CA ALA A 50 -11.99 8.38 6.75
C ALA A 50 -13.08 8.96 7.68
N ILE A 51 -13.62 10.16 7.38
CA ILE A 51 -14.71 10.77 8.16
C ILE A 51 -15.97 9.89 8.08
N LEU A 52 -16.35 9.47 6.87
CA LEU A 52 -17.60 8.72 6.65
C LEU A 52 -17.53 7.36 7.34
N ILE A 53 -16.46 6.58 7.14
CA ILE A 53 -16.28 5.28 7.79
C ILE A 53 -16.24 5.43 9.31
N THR A 54 -15.45 6.37 9.83
CA THR A 54 -15.41 6.62 11.29
C THR A 54 -16.77 6.97 11.86
N SER A 55 -17.56 7.80 11.16
CA SER A 55 -18.91 8.18 11.59
C SER A 55 -19.86 6.99 11.60
N ILE A 56 -19.84 6.14 10.57
CA ILE A 56 -20.65 4.93 10.49
C ILE A 56 -20.30 3.97 11.64
N LEU A 57 -19.00 3.76 11.90
CA LEU A 57 -18.55 2.91 12.98
C LEU A 57 -18.92 3.45 14.36
N GLN A 58 -18.92 4.78 14.56
CA GLN A 58 -19.39 5.40 15.78
C GLN A 58 -20.93 5.25 15.95
N LEU A 59 -21.69 5.38 14.86
CA LEU A 59 -23.13 5.13 14.88
C LEU A 59 -23.44 3.66 15.21
N LEU A 60 -22.67 2.73 14.68
CA LEU A 60 -22.78 1.32 15.03
C LEU A 60 -22.56 1.09 16.54
N GLN A 61 -21.50 1.69 17.10
CA GLN A 61 -21.24 1.62 18.54
C GLN A 61 -22.41 2.17 19.37
N ASN A 62 -22.98 3.31 18.96
CA ASN A 62 -24.16 3.89 19.65
C ASN A 62 -25.36 2.94 19.60
N GLY A 63 -25.58 2.26 18.46
CA GLY A 63 -26.58 1.21 18.31
C GLY A 63 -26.35 0.06 19.30
N ILE A 64 -25.12 -0.48 19.34
CA ILE A 64 -24.73 -1.55 20.26
C ILE A 64 -24.94 -1.13 21.72
N ASP A 65 -24.51 0.09 22.11
CA ASP A 65 -24.71 0.57 23.47
C ASP A 65 -26.18 0.63 23.85
N THR A 66 -27.06 1.06 22.92
CA THR A 66 -28.50 1.13 23.14
C THR A 66 -29.13 -0.24 23.36
N PHE A 67 -28.74 -1.25 22.58
CA PHE A 67 -29.27 -2.61 22.67
C PHE A 67 -28.70 -3.40 23.84
N VAL A 68 -27.37 -3.35 23.99
CA VAL A 68 -26.67 -4.24 24.92
C VAL A 68 -26.60 -3.65 26.33
N ARG A 69 -26.56 -2.32 26.49
CA ARG A 69 -26.53 -1.60 27.79
C ARG A 69 -25.48 -2.18 28.72
N ILE A 70 -24.21 -2.07 28.31
CA ILE A 70 -23.07 -2.54 29.11
C ILE A 70 -22.80 -1.54 30.25
N PRO A 71 -22.47 -2.04 31.44
CA PRO A 71 -22.09 -1.20 32.58
C PRO A 71 -20.86 -0.32 32.29
N ASN A 72 -20.77 0.83 32.99
CA ASN A 72 -19.69 1.80 32.76
C ASN A 72 -18.27 1.22 32.90
N ARG A 73 -18.07 0.21 33.75
CA ARG A 73 -16.76 -0.40 33.97
C ARG A 73 -16.19 -1.10 32.74
N ALA A 74 -17.05 -1.63 31.87
CA ALA A 74 -16.68 -2.35 30.65
C ALA A 74 -17.30 -1.73 29.40
N PHE A 75 -17.62 -0.45 29.43
CA PHE A 75 -18.28 0.28 28.35
C PHE A 75 -17.54 0.14 27.02
N ALA A 76 -16.20 0.08 27.04
CA ALA A 76 -15.38 -0.09 25.84
C ALA A 76 -15.71 -1.35 25.02
N LEU A 77 -16.32 -2.38 25.62
CA LEU A 77 -16.78 -3.56 24.88
C LEU A 77 -17.87 -3.24 23.85
N THR A 78 -18.57 -2.13 23.99
CA THR A 78 -19.55 -1.69 22.96
C THR A 78 -18.87 -1.31 21.64
N TYR A 79 -17.56 -0.99 21.66
CA TYR A 79 -16.76 -0.68 20.47
C TYR A 79 -16.22 -1.92 19.75
N PHE A 80 -16.27 -3.11 20.38
CA PHE A 80 -15.73 -4.33 19.79
C PHE A 80 -16.25 -4.61 18.36
N PRO A 81 -17.56 -4.56 18.05
CA PRO A 81 -18.06 -4.77 16.70
C PRO A 81 -17.54 -3.71 15.70
N SER A 82 -17.42 -2.46 16.13
CA SER A 82 -16.87 -1.38 15.30
C SER A 82 -15.38 -1.59 14.98
N PHE A 83 -14.59 -2.06 15.94
CA PHE A 83 -13.18 -2.43 15.70
C PHE A 83 -13.05 -3.65 14.79
N VAL A 84 -13.92 -4.64 14.94
CA VAL A 84 -13.95 -5.81 14.05
C VAL A 84 -14.25 -5.39 12.61
N LEU A 85 -15.26 -4.54 12.39
CA LEU A 85 -15.56 -4.04 11.05
C LEU A 85 -14.43 -3.19 10.48
N LEU A 86 -13.83 -2.31 11.29
CA LEU A 86 -12.67 -1.52 10.89
C LEU A 86 -11.52 -2.43 10.44
N THR A 87 -11.26 -3.49 11.21
CA THR A 87 -10.21 -4.47 10.88
C THR A 87 -10.54 -5.23 9.60
N LEU A 88 -11.79 -5.65 9.40
CA LEU A 88 -12.22 -6.32 8.16
C LEU A 88 -12.00 -5.45 6.93
N VAL A 89 -12.46 -4.20 6.98
CA VAL A 89 -12.29 -3.23 5.89
C VAL A 89 -10.81 -2.98 5.60
N ALA A 90 -9.99 -2.84 6.64
CA ALA A 90 -8.55 -2.59 6.51
C ALA A 90 -7.73 -3.85 6.19
N SER A 91 -8.30 -5.05 6.23
CA SER A 91 -7.61 -6.32 5.93
C SER A 91 -7.78 -6.80 4.49
N ILE A 92 -8.50 -6.04 3.67
CA ILE A 92 -8.73 -6.38 2.27
C ILE A 92 -7.40 -6.35 1.52
N LYS A 93 -7.11 -7.45 0.80
CA LYS A 93 -5.97 -7.55 -0.13
C LYS A 93 -6.54 -7.70 -1.53
N PRO A 94 -6.37 -6.69 -2.40
CA PRO A 94 -6.77 -6.82 -3.79
C PRO A 94 -5.90 -7.87 -4.49
N ASP A 95 -6.52 -8.82 -5.16
CA ASP A 95 -5.84 -9.75 -6.07
C ASP A 95 -6.03 -9.26 -7.51
N VAL A 96 -4.96 -8.73 -8.09
CA VAL A 96 -4.99 -8.14 -9.43
C VAL A 96 -5.17 -9.17 -10.54
N ALA A 97 -4.67 -10.38 -10.31
CA ALA A 97 -4.74 -11.42 -11.34
C ALA A 97 -6.17 -11.81 -11.67
N TYR A 98 -7.10 -11.65 -10.72
CA TYR A 98 -8.49 -12.09 -10.85
C TYR A 98 -9.50 -10.95 -10.72
N ASN A 99 -9.10 -9.69 -10.52
CA ASN A 99 -10.00 -8.57 -10.16
C ASN A 99 -10.89 -8.89 -8.94
N GLU A 100 -10.40 -9.70 -8.04
CA GLU A 100 -11.12 -10.17 -6.86
C GLU A 100 -10.51 -9.59 -5.58
N PHE A 101 -11.33 -9.58 -4.51
CA PHE A 101 -10.87 -9.25 -3.18
C PHE A 101 -10.60 -10.51 -2.39
N ALA A 102 -9.38 -10.65 -1.89
CA ALA A 102 -9.08 -11.62 -0.85
C ALA A 102 -9.26 -10.94 0.52
N ILE A 103 -10.18 -11.45 1.32
CA ILE A 103 -10.26 -11.10 2.74
C ILE A 103 -9.19 -11.94 3.46
N SER A 104 -8.41 -11.30 4.32
CA SER A 104 -7.37 -12.00 5.10
C SER A 104 -7.96 -13.18 5.86
N SER A 105 -7.26 -14.31 5.91
CA SER A 105 -7.74 -15.58 6.48
C SER A 105 -8.16 -15.51 7.96
N TRP A 106 -7.80 -14.44 8.68
CA TRP A 106 -8.20 -14.28 10.08
C TRP A 106 -9.73 -14.13 10.29
N TRP A 107 -10.50 -13.80 9.25
CA TRP A 107 -11.95 -13.66 9.37
C TRP A 107 -12.63 -14.94 9.92
N TRP A 108 -12.05 -16.11 9.72
CA TRP A 108 -12.50 -17.35 10.33
C TRP A 108 -12.48 -17.30 11.86
N SER A 109 -11.59 -16.51 12.45
CA SER A 109 -11.52 -16.33 13.89
C SER A 109 -12.79 -15.65 14.47
N LEU A 110 -13.59 -14.97 13.65
CA LEU A 110 -14.84 -14.35 14.08
C LEU A 110 -15.85 -15.38 14.61
N PHE A 111 -15.84 -16.61 14.06
CA PHE A 111 -16.66 -17.70 14.59
C PHE A 111 -16.33 -18.05 16.03
N ILE A 112 -15.15 -17.74 16.50
CA ILE A 112 -14.71 -17.92 17.89
C ILE A 112 -14.85 -16.61 18.67
N LEU A 113 -14.45 -15.49 18.10
CA LEU A 113 -14.44 -14.18 18.77
C LEU A 113 -15.85 -13.68 19.10
N VAL A 114 -16.83 -13.89 18.21
CA VAL A 114 -18.21 -13.46 18.45
C VAL A 114 -18.85 -14.20 19.63
N PRO A 115 -18.80 -15.54 19.73
CA PRO A 115 -19.24 -16.25 20.94
C PRO A 115 -18.53 -15.81 22.23
N ILE A 116 -17.20 -15.63 22.18
CA ILE A 116 -16.43 -15.11 23.32
C ILE A 116 -16.94 -13.73 23.75
N TYR A 117 -17.16 -12.83 22.79
CA TYR A 117 -17.72 -11.51 23.05
C TYR A 117 -19.10 -11.58 23.72
N ILE A 118 -20.03 -12.40 23.17
CA ILE A 118 -21.37 -12.59 23.74
C ILE A 118 -21.27 -13.12 25.18
N PHE A 119 -20.39 -14.10 25.39
CA PHE A 119 -20.15 -14.67 26.72
C PHE A 119 -19.58 -13.63 27.70
N ALA A 120 -18.59 -12.85 27.27
CA ALA A 120 -18.02 -11.78 28.10
C ALA A 120 -19.08 -10.75 28.49
N VAL A 121 -19.92 -10.30 27.54
CA VAL A 121 -21.03 -9.37 27.81
C VAL A 121 -22.03 -9.98 28.79
N TYR A 122 -22.40 -11.27 28.63
CA TYR A 122 -23.26 -11.96 29.54
C TYR A 122 -22.70 -12.02 30.96
N PHE A 123 -21.42 -12.39 31.11
CA PHE A 123 -20.77 -12.44 32.42
C PHE A 123 -20.72 -11.10 33.11
N ILE A 124 -20.30 -10.05 32.38
CA ILE A 124 -20.20 -8.70 32.91
C ILE A 124 -21.55 -8.23 33.44
N LYS A 125 -22.63 -8.44 32.68
CA LYS A 125 -23.98 -8.09 33.13
C LYS A 125 -24.41 -8.85 34.37
N ARG A 126 -24.00 -10.12 34.50
CA ARG A 126 -24.41 -10.98 35.64
C ARG A 126 -23.67 -10.66 36.93
N TYR A 127 -22.36 -10.30 36.83
CA TYR A 127 -21.50 -10.15 38.00
C TYR A 127 -21.31 -8.71 38.48
N GLU A 128 -21.69 -7.70 37.69
CA GLU A 128 -21.52 -6.28 38.07
C GLU A 128 -22.34 -5.82 39.26
N PRO A 129 -23.57 -6.34 39.55
CA PRO A 129 -24.34 -5.95 40.74
C PRO A 129 -23.57 -6.12 42.07
N TYR A 130 -22.52 -6.94 42.09
CA TYR A 130 -21.73 -7.27 43.28
C TYR A 130 -20.48 -6.41 43.46
N VAL A 131 -20.18 -5.46 42.57
CA VAL A 131 -18.98 -4.62 42.68
C VAL A 131 -19.30 -3.34 43.45
N LEU A 132 -18.62 -3.20 44.59
CA LEU A 132 -18.67 -2.05 45.50
C LEU A 132 -18.49 -0.69 44.77
N GLN A 133 -19.25 0.31 45.24
CA GLN A 133 -19.29 1.69 44.76
C GLN A 133 -17.85 2.27 44.63
N GLN A 134 -17.48 2.62 43.40
CA GLN A 134 -16.18 3.23 43.12
C GLN A 134 -16.05 4.63 43.77
N ARG A 135 -14.96 4.84 44.47
CA ARG A 135 -14.70 6.05 45.26
C ARG A 135 -14.08 7.21 44.45
N ASN A 136 -13.50 6.93 43.28
CA ASN A 136 -12.82 7.94 42.44
C ASN A 136 -13.63 8.26 41.17
N ILE A 137 -13.83 9.55 40.93
CA ILE A 137 -14.59 10.12 39.80
C ILE A 137 -13.61 10.77 38.82
N GLY A 138 -13.85 10.65 37.50
CA GLY A 138 -13.10 11.34 36.46
C GLY A 138 -11.98 10.53 35.80
N ILE A 139 -10.96 11.23 35.29
CA ILE A 139 -9.84 10.62 34.51
C ILE A 139 -9.09 9.56 35.32
N PHE A 140 -8.98 9.74 36.63
CA PHE A 140 -8.26 8.82 37.53
C PHE A 140 -9.14 7.69 38.07
N SER A 141 -10.37 7.52 37.57
CA SER A 141 -11.22 6.41 37.99
C SER A 141 -10.71 5.08 37.41
N GLN A 142 -10.83 4.01 38.18
CA GLN A 142 -10.47 2.67 37.73
C GLN A 142 -11.26 2.26 36.46
N ALA A 143 -12.53 2.69 36.36
CA ALA A 143 -13.37 2.42 35.20
C ALA A 143 -12.80 3.09 33.94
N THR A 144 -12.34 4.32 34.04
CA THR A 144 -11.72 5.04 32.90
C THR A 144 -10.47 4.30 32.39
N TRP A 145 -9.58 3.89 33.27
CA TRP A 145 -8.38 3.19 32.88
C TRP A 145 -8.64 1.81 32.28
N ILE A 146 -9.58 1.04 32.83
CA ILE A 146 -9.98 -0.27 32.25
C ILE A 146 -10.52 -0.08 30.83
N ASN A 147 -11.37 0.92 30.61
CA ASN A 147 -11.94 1.17 29.29
C ASN A 147 -10.90 1.68 28.29
N LEU A 148 -10.00 2.56 28.69
CA LEU A 148 -8.89 3.02 27.83
C LEU A 148 -7.95 1.84 27.48
N LEU A 149 -7.63 0.97 28.44
CA LEU A 149 -6.83 -0.21 28.19
C LEU A 149 -7.51 -1.15 27.18
N LEU A 150 -8.82 -1.39 27.30
CA LEU A 150 -9.57 -2.19 26.35
C LEU A 150 -9.59 -1.56 24.95
N LEU A 151 -9.83 -0.25 24.86
CA LEU A 151 -9.80 0.46 23.56
C LEU A 151 -8.41 0.41 22.94
N PHE A 152 -7.36 0.60 23.72
CA PHE A 152 -5.99 0.48 23.24
C PHE A 152 -5.68 -0.95 22.75
N THR A 153 -6.16 -1.96 23.48
CA THR A 153 -6.02 -3.36 23.09
C THR A 153 -6.73 -3.64 21.77
N PHE A 154 -7.96 -3.17 21.59
CA PHE A 154 -8.68 -3.32 20.33
C PHE A 154 -7.97 -2.59 19.18
N SER A 155 -7.48 -1.37 19.43
CA SER A 155 -6.69 -0.61 18.45
C SER A 155 -5.42 -1.35 18.03
N PHE A 156 -4.72 -1.95 18.97
CA PHE A 156 -3.53 -2.76 18.71
C PHE A 156 -3.85 -3.97 17.84
N PHE A 157 -4.92 -4.71 18.16
CA PHE A 157 -5.35 -5.85 17.34
C PHE A 157 -5.82 -5.42 15.96
N THR A 158 -6.51 -4.28 15.83
CA THR A 158 -6.87 -3.72 14.54
C THR A 158 -5.65 -3.44 13.68
N GLY A 159 -4.64 -2.78 14.23
CA GLY A 159 -3.38 -2.54 13.51
C GLY A 159 -2.64 -3.84 13.15
N PHE A 160 -2.64 -4.82 14.03
CA PHE A 160 -1.94 -6.09 13.81
C PHE A 160 -2.64 -7.00 12.79
N LEU A 161 -3.98 -7.08 12.81
CA LEU A 161 -4.78 -7.96 11.94
C LEU A 161 -5.14 -7.32 10.60
N SER A 162 -5.01 -6.00 10.46
CA SER A 162 -5.20 -5.30 9.20
C SER A 162 -4.10 -5.65 8.18
N ASN A 163 -4.25 -5.15 6.95
CA ASN A 163 -3.17 -5.24 5.98
C ASN A 163 -2.02 -4.33 6.42
N ASN A 164 -0.97 -4.94 6.95
CA ASN A 164 0.24 -4.28 7.46
C ASN A 164 1.50 -4.67 6.67
N ASP A 165 1.34 -5.23 5.47
CA ASP A 165 2.45 -5.55 4.58
C ASP A 165 3.09 -4.25 4.07
N PRO A 166 4.31 -3.90 4.52
CA PRO A 166 4.95 -2.64 4.16
C PRO A 166 5.26 -2.55 2.67
N TYR A 167 5.46 -3.69 2.00
CA TYR A 167 5.68 -3.73 0.57
C TYR A 167 4.39 -3.38 -0.19
N PHE A 168 3.26 -3.96 0.23
CA PHE A 168 1.96 -3.67 -0.37
C PHE A 168 1.57 -2.20 -0.20
N HIS A 169 1.79 -1.61 0.98
CA HIS A 169 1.54 -0.18 1.22
C HIS A 169 2.38 0.71 0.30
N LYS A 170 3.69 0.41 0.17
CA LYS A 170 4.57 1.16 -0.73
C LYS A 170 4.17 1.02 -2.19
N ARG A 171 3.74 -0.15 -2.61
CA ARG A 171 3.22 -0.37 -3.95
C ARG A 171 1.93 0.42 -4.19
N ALA A 172 0.98 0.40 -3.25
CA ALA A 172 -0.25 1.18 -3.33
C ALA A 172 0.04 2.71 -3.39
N GLU A 173 1.02 3.19 -2.61
CA GLU A 173 1.51 4.57 -2.66
C GLU A 173 2.06 4.92 -4.05
N ILE A 174 2.88 4.05 -4.66
CA ILE A 174 3.42 4.25 -6.01
C ILE A 174 2.30 4.28 -7.05
N GLU A 175 1.36 3.34 -7.00
CA GLU A 175 0.19 3.29 -7.87
C GLU A 175 -0.61 4.60 -7.81
N HIS A 176 -0.90 5.07 -6.60
CA HIS A 176 -1.65 6.29 -6.37
C HIS A 176 -0.90 7.54 -6.86
N LEU A 177 0.41 7.65 -6.63
CA LEU A 177 1.24 8.74 -7.12
C LEU A 177 1.32 8.76 -8.65
N VAL A 178 1.41 7.59 -9.28
CA VAL A 178 1.39 7.46 -10.75
C VAL A 178 0.04 7.89 -11.31
N ASP A 179 -1.05 7.51 -10.66
CA ASP A 179 -2.41 7.92 -11.04
C ASP A 179 -2.58 9.45 -10.94
N GLN A 180 -2.05 10.07 -9.89
CA GLN A 180 -2.03 11.52 -9.73
C GLN A 180 -1.02 12.24 -10.65
N ARG A 181 -0.30 11.52 -11.51
CA ARG A 181 0.77 12.03 -12.40
C ARG A 181 1.96 12.64 -11.65
N LYS A 182 2.15 12.30 -10.38
CA LYS A 182 3.29 12.72 -9.54
C LYS A 182 4.47 11.75 -9.71
N TYR A 183 4.94 11.62 -10.95
CA TYR A 183 5.93 10.62 -11.33
C TYR A 183 7.26 10.73 -10.59
N GLU A 184 7.74 11.96 -10.31
CA GLU A 184 8.99 12.16 -9.56
C GLU A 184 8.88 11.71 -8.10
N GLU A 185 7.71 11.92 -7.48
CA GLU A 185 7.45 11.45 -6.11
C GLU A 185 7.37 9.92 -6.08
N ALA A 186 6.67 9.31 -7.04
CA ALA A 186 6.64 7.86 -7.20
C ALA A 186 8.04 7.26 -7.33
N LEU A 187 8.91 7.87 -8.15
CA LEU A 187 10.30 7.43 -8.31
C LEU A 187 11.14 7.60 -7.02
N LYS A 188 10.84 8.59 -6.18
CA LYS A 188 11.48 8.72 -4.85
C LYS A 188 11.07 7.56 -3.94
N VAL A 189 9.78 7.19 -3.93
CA VAL A 189 9.29 6.04 -3.14
C VAL A 189 9.94 4.74 -3.61
N VAL A 190 10.01 4.49 -4.93
CA VAL A 190 10.68 3.31 -5.50
C VAL A 190 12.11 3.14 -4.99
N LYS A 191 12.87 4.24 -4.85
CA LYS A 191 14.26 4.19 -4.33
C LYS A 191 14.37 3.68 -2.89
N THR A 192 13.29 3.79 -2.10
CA THR A 192 13.27 3.32 -0.71
C THR A 192 12.95 1.83 -0.58
N LEU A 193 12.54 1.18 -1.68
CA LEU A 193 12.18 -0.23 -1.66
C LEU A 193 13.43 -1.10 -1.56
N PRO A 194 13.47 -2.06 -0.62
CA PRO A 194 14.56 -3.03 -0.51
C PRO A 194 14.49 -4.08 -1.63
N GLN A 195 13.29 -4.38 -2.08
CA GLN A 195 12.98 -5.33 -3.15
C GLN A 195 11.91 -4.75 -4.06
N THR A 196 11.78 -5.27 -5.27
CA THR A 196 10.78 -4.84 -6.24
C THR A 196 10.15 -6.05 -6.93
N ASP A 197 8.95 -5.88 -7.45
CA ASP A 197 8.25 -6.85 -8.30
C ASP A 197 8.13 -6.36 -9.74
N SER A 198 7.52 -7.18 -10.58
CA SER A 198 7.33 -6.87 -11.99
C SER A 198 6.40 -5.66 -12.20
N VAL A 199 5.38 -5.48 -11.35
CA VAL A 199 4.44 -4.35 -11.46
C VAL A 199 5.12 -3.05 -11.06
N THR A 200 5.84 -3.03 -9.95
CA THR A 200 6.61 -1.86 -9.53
C THR A 200 7.67 -1.50 -10.55
N SER A 201 8.33 -2.50 -11.18
CA SER A 201 9.28 -2.28 -12.27
C SER A 201 8.61 -1.64 -13.49
N MET A 202 7.40 -2.10 -13.88
CA MET A 202 6.61 -1.50 -14.95
C MET A 202 6.26 -0.04 -14.64
N LEU A 203 5.75 0.26 -13.45
CA LEU A 203 5.41 1.62 -13.02
C LEU A 203 6.64 2.52 -12.96
N THR A 204 7.79 1.98 -12.55
CA THR A 204 9.07 2.69 -12.54
C THR A 204 9.50 3.07 -13.96
N ILE A 205 9.42 2.13 -14.91
CA ILE A 205 9.74 2.39 -16.32
C ILE A 205 8.79 3.45 -16.89
N TYR A 206 7.49 3.32 -16.60
CA TYR A 206 6.49 4.30 -17.04
C TYR A 206 6.76 5.70 -16.46
N ALA A 207 6.98 5.82 -15.17
CA ALA A 207 7.28 7.09 -14.50
C ALA A 207 8.60 7.70 -15.00
N ALA A 208 9.65 6.87 -15.20
CA ALA A 208 10.93 7.32 -15.77
C ALA A 208 10.79 7.80 -17.22
N ALA A 209 9.91 7.18 -18.02
CA ALA A 209 9.61 7.64 -19.37
C ALA A 209 8.90 9.01 -19.36
N ARG A 210 7.96 9.21 -18.42
CA ARG A 210 7.22 10.48 -18.28
C ARG A 210 8.04 11.64 -17.76
N THR A 211 9.14 11.35 -17.03
CA THR A 211 10.06 12.34 -16.48
C THR A 211 11.33 12.51 -17.32
N ASN A 212 11.40 11.92 -18.52
CA ASN A 212 12.60 11.90 -19.39
C ASN A 212 13.85 11.31 -18.72
N GLN A 213 13.68 10.46 -17.71
CA GLN A 213 14.78 9.82 -16.97
C GLN A 213 15.05 8.38 -17.45
N LEU A 214 14.29 7.88 -18.43
CA LEU A 214 14.37 6.49 -18.91
C LEU A 214 15.79 6.12 -19.36
N THR A 215 16.43 6.97 -20.14
CA THR A 215 17.74 6.70 -20.76
C THR A 215 18.95 7.14 -19.93
N SER A 216 18.71 7.75 -18.76
CA SER A 216 19.78 8.34 -17.94
C SER A 216 19.78 7.91 -16.49
N LYS A 217 18.63 7.54 -15.91
CA LYS A 217 18.48 7.23 -14.47
C LYS A 217 17.74 5.93 -14.18
N LEU A 218 17.20 5.20 -15.17
CA LEU A 218 16.39 4.01 -14.94
C LEU A 218 17.13 2.96 -14.11
N PHE A 219 18.39 2.69 -14.39
CA PHE A 219 19.18 1.67 -13.68
C PHE A 219 19.64 2.10 -12.26
N ALA A 220 19.26 3.29 -11.82
CA ALA A 220 19.38 3.69 -10.42
C ALA A 220 18.29 3.10 -9.52
N TYR A 221 17.23 2.55 -10.11
CA TYR A 221 16.11 1.95 -9.42
C TYR A 221 16.23 0.42 -9.38
N PRO A 222 15.64 -0.26 -8.39
CA PRO A 222 15.55 -1.72 -8.41
C PRO A 222 14.59 -2.14 -9.53
N LEU A 223 15.03 -3.06 -10.39
CA LEU A 223 14.27 -3.55 -11.54
C LEU A 223 14.33 -5.08 -11.60
N VAL A 224 13.18 -5.69 -11.95
CA VAL A 224 13.05 -7.14 -12.21
C VAL A 224 12.15 -7.38 -13.43
N GLY A 225 12.22 -8.58 -14.00
CA GLY A 225 11.33 -9.02 -15.09
C GLY A 225 11.78 -8.67 -16.50
N GLY A 226 12.87 -7.93 -16.67
CA GLY A 226 13.42 -7.59 -18.00
C GLY A 226 12.44 -6.82 -18.87
N SER A 227 12.48 -7.02 -20.20
CA SER A 227 11.56 -6.37 -21.14
C SER A 227 10.11 -6.88 -21.04
N LYS A 228 9.87 -8.01 -20.38
CA LYS A 228 8.52 -8.58 -20.23
C LYS A 228 7.60 -7.62 -19.48
N VAL A 229 8.14 -6.86 -18.50
CA VAL A 229 7.35 -5.87 -17.74
C VAL A 229 6.90 -4.67 -18.59
N MET A 230 7.43 -4.53 -19.79
CA MET A 230 7.03 -3.49 -20.74
C MET A 230 5.87 -3.93 -21.65
N ARG A 231 5.27 -5.10 -21.40
CA ARG A 231 4.20 -5.68 -22.23
C ARG A 231 2.93 -5.93 -21.41
N PRO A 232 1.74 -5.51 -21.90
CA PRO A 232 0.47 -5.59 -21.15
C PRO A 232 0.02 -7.03 -20.83
N ILE A 233 0.55 -8.05 -21.52
CA ILE A 233 0.14 -9.46 -21.32
C ILE A 233 0.70 -10.02 -19.99
N PHE A 234 1.75 -9.43 -19.44
CA PHE A 234 2.47 -10.01 -18.33
C PHE A 234 2.30 -9.27 -17.00
N VAL A 235 1.91 -8.00 -17.07
CA VAL A 235 1.87 -7.13 -15.88
C VAL A 235 0.77 -6.09 -16.02
N HIS A 236 -0.03 -5.91 -14.96
CA HIS A 236 -1.11 -4.94 -14.90
C HIS A 236 -0.95 -4.03 -13.68
N SER A 237 -1.28 -2.75 -13.85
CA SER A 237 -1.42 -1.79 -12.76
C SER A 237 -2.77 -1.95 -12.08
N TYR A 238 -2.86 -1.59 -10.79
CA TYR A 238 -4.14 -1.57 -10.07
C TYR A 238 -5.03 -0.42 -10.51
N LEU A 239 -4.45 0.77 -10.71
CA LEU A 239 -5.20 2.00 -10.93
C LEU A 239 -5.20 2.45 -12.39
N GLN A 240 -4.17 2.11 -13.15
CA GLN A 240 -4.02 2.57 -14.52
C GLN A 240 -4.39 1.49 -15.55
N PRO A 241 -5.26 1.80 -16.50
CA PRO A 241 -5.54 0.86 -17.58
C PRO A 241 -4.31 0.64 -18.47
N ASP A 242 -4.15 -0.56 -18.98
CA ASP A 242 -3.04 -0.96 -19.85
C ASP A 242 -2.91 -0.05 -21.08
N SER A 243 -4.04 0.42 -21.61
CA SER A 243 -4.05 1.36 -22.72
C SER A 243 -3.32 2.67 -22.42
N VAL A 244 -3.31 3.14 -21.17
CA VAL A 244 -2.60 4.35 -20.77
C VAL A 244 -1.11 4.08 -20.58
N ILE A 245 -0.76 2.99 -19.87
CA ILE A 245 0.64 2.67 -19.57
C ILE A 245 1.41 2.31 -20.84
N PHE A 246 0.83 1.50 -21.73
CA PHE A 246 1.55 0.94 -22.85
C PHE A 246 1.37 1.70 -24.18
N LYS A 247 0.31 2.50 -24.34
CA LYS A 247 0.02 3.22 -25.59
C LYS A 247 1.11 4.22 -25.98
N ASN A 248 1.57 5.01 -25.03
CA ASN A 248 2.53 6.10 -25.29
C ASN A 248 3.99 5.63 -25.31
N THR A 249 4.26 4.41 -24.87
CA THR A 249 5.61 3.88 -24.74
C THR A 249 5.99 3.00 -25.93
N ARG A 250 5.04 2.31 -26.56
CA ARG A 250 5.29 1.41 -27.70
C ARG A 250 5.91 2.11 -28.92
N MET A 251 5.57 3.37 -29.16
CA MET A 251 6.01 4.13 -30.34
C MET A 251 7.34 4.84 -30.13
N SER A 252 7.89 4.85 -28.90
CA SER A 252 9.14 5.54 -28.61
C SER A 252 10.33 4.64 -28.93
N ALA A 253 11.26 5.17 -29.74
CA ALA A 253 12.55 4.51 -30.00
C ALA A 253 13.30 4.15 -28.72
N ASN A 254 13.30 5.06 -27.73
CA ASN A 254 13.94 4.86 -26.45
C ASN A 254 13.30 3.71 -25.66
N TYR A 255 12.00 3.49 -25.81
CA TYR A 255 11.32 2.39 -25.14
C TYR A 255 11.74 1.03 -25.72
N GLN A 256 11.82 0.93 -27.05
CA GLN A 256 12.27 -0.31 -27.71
C GLN A 256 13.74 -0.62 -27.40
N LEU A 257 14.62 0.37 -27.53
CA LEU A 257 16.04 0.20 -27.21
C LEU A 257 16.28 -0.17 -25.74
N MET A 258 15.49 0.43 -24.83
CA MET A 258 15.55 0.11 -23.42
C MET A 258 15.12 -1.34 -23.12
N GLY A 259 14.17 -1.88 -23.87
CA GLY A 259 13.79 -3.29 -23.77
C GLY A 259 14.96 -4.24 -24.00
N PHE A 260 15.79 -4.00 -25.02
CA PHE A 260 17.01 -4.79 -25.23
C PHE A 260 18.00 -4.65 -24.09
N LEU A 261 18.16 -3.43 -23.53
CA LEU A 261 19.05 -3.21 -22.39
C LEU A 261 18.56 -3.92 -21.12
N LEU A 262 17.25 -3.94 -20.87
CA LEU A 262 16.66 -4.67 -19.75
C LEU A 262 16.85 -6.19 -19.87
N ASP A 263 16.81 -6.72 -21.08
CA ASP A 263 17.09 -8.14 -21.34
C ASP A 263 18.59 -8.46 -21.45
N ARG A 264 19.46 -7.43 -21.34
CA ARG A 264 20.92 -7.54 -21.52
C ARG A 264 21.30 -8.04 -22.92
N ASP A 265 20.45 -7.86 -23.91
CA ASP A 265 20.70 -8.24 -25.31
C ASP A 265 21.41 -7.09 -26.04
N LEU A 266 22.72 -7.00 -25.83
CA LEU A 266 23.56 -5.98 -26.46
C LEU A 266 23.65 -6.17 -27.98
N GLN A 267 23.50 -7.39 -28.50
CA GLN A 267 23.58 -7.65 -29.93
C GLN A 267 22.42 -7.01 -30.66
N GLN A 268 21.20 -7.23 -30.19
CA GLN A 268 20.01 -6.59 -30.76
C GLN A 268 20.04 -5.09 -30.54
N PHE A 269 20.44 -4.63 -29.35
CA PHE A 269 20.58 -3.21 -29.07
C PHE A 269 21.47 -2.49 -30.08
N VAL A 270 22.68 -2.98 -30.33
CA VAL A 270 23.65 -2.37 -31.27
C VAL A 270 23.14 -2.46 -32.72
N ARG A 271 22.43 -3.54 -33.08
CA ARG A 271 21.84 -3.70 -34.40
C ARG A 271 20.77 -2.65 -34.71
N TYR A 272 19.91 -2.33 -33.72
CA TYR A 272 18.79 -1.40 -33.92
C TYR A 272 19.12 0.05 -33.55
N LEU A 273 20.19 0.30 -32.80
CA LEU A 273 20.60 1.64 -32.37
C LEU A 273 20.73 2.64 -33.53
N PRO A 274 21.41 2.31 -34.68
CA PRO A 274 21.59 3.25 -35.78
C PRO A 274 20.28 3.66 -36.48
N GLN A 275 19.21 2.87 -36.36
CA GLN A 275 17.92 3.19 -36.95
C GLN A 275 17.26 4.38 -36.26
N TYR A 276 17.54 4.58 -34.97
CA TYR A 276 16.94 5.63 -34.14
C TYR A 276 17.92 6.75 -33.80
N TYR A 277 19.21 6.42 -33.71
CA TYR A 277 20.28 7.34 -33.41
C TYR A 277 21.37 7.25 -34.49
N PRO A 278 21.32 8.13 -35.53
CA PRO A 278 22.37 8.21 -36.54
C PRO A 278 23.75 8.44 -35.90
N ILE A 279 24.81 8.12 -36.65
CA ILE A 279 26.22 8.10 -36.15
C ILE A 279 26.63 9.43 -35.51
N ASP A 280 26.11 10.56 -36.01
CA ASP A 280 26.45 11.90 -35.50
C ASP A 280 25.52 12.41 -34.40
N SER A 281 24.58 11.58 -33.94
CA SER A 281 23.63 11.99 -32.91
C SER A 281 24.17 11.88 -31.49
N ILE A 282 23.76 12.80 -30.62
CA ILE A 282 24.08 12.74 -29.19
C ILE A 282 23.34 11.56 -28.53
N GLN A 283 24.07 10.49 -28.27
CA GLN A 283 23.49 9.31 -27.62
C GLN A 283 23.31 9.55 -26.11
N PRO A 284 22.20 9.05 -25.54
CA PRO A 284 21.98 9.03 -24.10
C PRO A 284 23.05 8.25 -23.34
N ARG A 285 23.20 8.52 -22.04
CA ARG A 285 24.24 7.94 -21.18
C ARG A 285 24.28 6.41 -21.25
N TYR A 286 23.14 5.74 -21.04
CA TYR A 286 23.10 4.27 -21.01
C TYR A 286 23.42 3.64 -22.37
N TYR A 287 23.11 4.33 -23.47
CA TYR A 287 23.41 3.83 -24.81
C TYR A 287 24.92 3.86 -25.08
N LYS A 288 25.61 4.93 -24.63
CA LYS A 288 27.08 4.99 -24.70
C LYS A 288 27.71 3.88 -23.86
N GLU A 289 27.20 3.67 -22.63
CA GLU A 289 27.69 2.60 -21.76
C GLU A 289 27.49 1.23 -22.40
N ALA A 290 26.30 0.94 -22.94
CA ALA A 290 25.96 -0.32 -23.60
C ALA A 290 26.83 -0.59 -24.86
N THR A 291 26.98 0.41 -25.70
CA THR A 291 27.84 0.31 -26.89
C THR A 291 29.28 0.03 -26.49
N ARG A 292 29.79 0.68 -25.42
CA ARG A 292 31.15 0.44 -24.91
C ARG A 292 31.30 -0.97 -24.36
N ILE A 293 30.33 -1.50 -23.62
CA ILE A 293 30.34 -2.90 -23.13
C ILE A 293 30.41 -3.85 -24.33
N TYR A 294 29.58 -3.65 -25.35
CA TYR A 294 29.57 -4.48 -26.55
C TYR A 294 30.94 -4.48 -27.26
N THR A 295 31.54 -3.28 -27.44
CA THR A 295 32.87 -3.16 -28.07
C THR A 295 33.97 -3.84 -27.26
N LEU A 296 33.89 -3.79 -25.92
CA LEU A 296 34.85 -4.46 -25.04
C LEU A 296 34.69 -5.98 -25.07
N HIS A 297 33.45 -6.49 -25.14
CA HIS A 297 33.21 -7.91 -25.32
C HIS A 297 33.75 -8.48 -26.62
N LEU A 298 33.72 -7.69 -27.71
CA LEU A 298 34.36 -8.09 -28.97
C LEU A 298 35.88 -8.18 -28.89
N LYS A 299 36.47 -7.53 -27.88
CA LYS A 299 37.92 -7.53 -27.61
C LYS A 299 38.33 -8.43 -26.44
N ASP A 300 37.43 -9.32 -26.00
CA ASP A 300 37.59 -10.16 -24.80
C ASP A 300 38.03 -9.38 -23.54
N SER A 301 37.63 -8.12 -23.46
CA SER A 301 37.98 -7.23 -22.36
C SER A 301 36.75 -6.94 -21.53
N ILE A 302 36.88 -6.93 -20.19
CA ILE A 302 35.79 -6.56 -19.26
C ILE A 302 36.21 -5.27 -18.56
N PRO A 303 35.31 -4.26 -18.46
CA PRO A 303 35.59 -3.05 -17.71
C PRO A 303 35.87 -3.37 -16.24
N ALA A 304 36.87 -2.71 -15.65
CA ALA A 304 37.22 -2.92 -14.25
C ALA A 304 36.15 -2.35 -13.30
N PRO A 305 35.69 -3.11 -12.25
CA PRO A 305 34.88 -2.59 -11.15
C PRO A 305 35.74 -1.64 -10.24
N PRO A 306 35.09 -0.78 -9.38
CA PRO A 306 33.65 -0.74 -9.09
C PRO A 306 32.87 0.09 -10.10
N TYR A 307 31.65 -0.40 -10.43
CA TYR A 307 30.71 0.35 -11.26
C TYR A 307 29.85 1.29 -10.43
N GLN A 308 29.52 2.46 -10.98
CA GLN A 308 28.56 3.37 -10.35
C GLN A 308 27.20 2.69 -10.19
N ARG A 309 26.53 2.87 -9.03
CA ARG A 309 25.25 2.20 -8.72
C ARG A 309 24.16 2.47 -9.74
N ASP A 310 24.15 3.66 -10.35
CA ASP A 310 23.18 4.12 -11.33
C ASP A 310 23.61 3.91 -12.78
N SER A 311 24.67 3.15 -13.03
CA SER A 311 25.20 2.87 -14.37
C SER A 311 24.61 1.60 -14.97
N TYR A 312 24.53 1.52 -16.29
CA TYR A 312 24.18 0.31 -16.99
C TYR A 312 25.21 -0.81 -16.78
N TYR A 313 26.48 -0.46 -16.56
CA TYR A 313 27.52 -1.43 -16.19
C TYR A 313 27.11 -2.25 -14.95
N ASN A 314 26.67 -1.55 -13.90
CA ASN A 314 26.24 -2.23 -12.68
C ASN A 314 25.05 -3.15 -12.91
N TYR A 315 24.05 -2.73 -13.69
CA TYR A 315 22.91 -3.55 -14.04
C TYR A 315 23.29 -4.78 -14.89
N TYR A 316 24.18 -4.58 -15.88
CA TYR A 316 24.60 -5.62 -16.82
C TYR A 316 25.41 -6.73 -16.14
N PHE A 317 26.37 -6.37 -15.28
CA PHE A 317 27.29 -7.30 -14.62
C PHE A 317 26.77 -7.81 -13.26
N LYS A 318 25.75 -7.20 -12.70
CA LYS A 318 25.12 -7.68 -11.47
C LYS A 318 24.34 -8.96 -11.78
N LYS A 319 24.77 -10.08 -11.17
CA LYS A 319 24.03 -11.36 -11.23
C LYS A 319 22.78 -11.32 -10.37
#